data_92c1deab43ede21f306c33c37f7ab2ef
#
_entry.id   92c1deab43ede21f306c33c37f7ab2ef
#
_cell.length_a   1.000
_cell.length_b   1.000
_cell.length_c   1.000
_cell.angle_alpha   90.00
_cell.angle_beta   90.00
_cell.angle_gamma   90.00
#
_symmetry.space_group_name_H-M   'P 1'
#
loop_
_entity.id
_entity.type
_entity.pdbx_description
1 polymer ?
#
loop_
_entity_poly.entity_id
_entity_poly.type
_entity_poly.pdbx_seq_one_letter_code
_entity_poly.pdbx_strand_id
1 'polypeptide(L)'
;MSEEKLNLTQRLLNAQSELKAPKGQYNNFGKYKYRSAEDILEAVKPINAKHGVLLTITDEPVLVGDWHYIKATATITDGTESIVVTAYARESLNKKGMDDSQITGTASSYARKYALNGLYLIDDTKDADTDEYRNQGNQAPKSATQAEIGNLKKEIIAFSKLMAEQGKDVKPEQVEQTLNITDYAKLNSEDVKEAVTKLKGWSK
;
A
#
# COMPACT_ATOMS: atom_id res chain seq x y z
N MET A 1 46.37 -22.22 14.57
CA MET A 1 45.08 -21.97 15.23
C MET A 1 44.00 -22.23 14.18
N SER A 2 43.22 -23.31 14.31
CA SER A 2 42.08 -23.57 13.42
C SER A 2 41.07 -22.47 13.61
N GLU A 3 40.79 -21.68 12.60
CA GLU A 3 39.60 -20.78 12.60
C GLU A 3 38.38 -21.63 12.94
N GLU A 4 37.74 -21.33 14.05
CA GLU A 4 36.50 -22.00 14.47
C GLU A 4 35.44 -21.67 13.44
N LYS A 5 35.01 -22.70 12.67
CA LYS A 5 34.04 -22.52 11.57
C LYS A 5 32.70 -22.16 12.18
N LEU A 6 32.22 -20.94 11.92
CA LEU A 6 30.90 -20.47 12.39
C LEU A 6 29.80 -21.44 11.99
N ASN A 7 28.91 -21.80 12.93
CA ASN A 7 27.72 -22.57 12.65
C ASN A 7 26.64 -21.70 11.97
N LEU A 8 25.56 -22.31 11.47
CA LEU A 8 24.51 -21.62 10.75
C LEU A 8 23.86 -20.50 11.60
N THR A 9 23.62 -20.75 12.89
CA THR A 9 23.03 -19.74 13.79
C THR A 9 23.92 -18.50 13.92
N GLN A 10 25.21 -18.67 14.08
CA GLN A 10 26.18 -17.56 14.17
C GLN A 10 26.25 -16.76 12.85
N ARG A 11 26.21 -17.47 11.71
CA ARG A 11 26.18 -16.85 10.37
C ARG A 11 24.90 -16.03 10.15
N LEU A 12 23.74 -16.57 10.55
CA LEU A 12 22.48 -15.85 10.47
C LEU A 12 22.45 -14.63 11.39
N LEU A 13 22.95 -14.76 12.62
CA LEU A 13 23.08 -13.63 13.58
C LEU A 13 23.91 -12.49 12.98
N ASN A 14 25.05 -12.83 12.36
CA ASN A 14 25.89 -11.85 11.69
C ASN A 14 25.13 -11.19 10.51
N ALA A 15 24.44 -11.98 9.71
CA ALA A 15 23.64 -11.46 8.60
C ALA A 15 22.53 -10.51 9.09
N GLN A 16 21.82 -10.86 10.16
CA GLN A 16 20.80 -10.02 10.79
C GLN A 16 21.39 -8.69 11.30
N SER A 17 22.58 -8.74 11.90
CA SER A 17 23.24 -7.56 12.46
C SER A 17 23.73 -6.58 11.37
N GLU A 18 24.15 -7.09 10.23
CA GLU A 18 24.67 -6.30 9.11
C GLU A 18 23.54 -5.76 8.20
N LEU A 19 22.40 -6.45 8.17
CA LEU A 19 21.34 -6.14 7.23
C LEU A 19 20.74 -4.75 7.48
N LYS A 20 20.84 -3.92 6.46
CA LYS A 20 20.12 -2.64 6.38
C LYS A 20 19.18 -2.71 5.17
N ALA A 21 17.91 -2.86 5.41
CA ALA A 21 16.89 -2.87 4.37
C ALA A 21 16.01 -1.60 4.50
N PRO A 22 16.47 -0.44 3.99
CA PRO A 22 15.73 0.82 4.13
C PRO A 22 14.40 0.77 3.38
N LYS A 23 13.41 1.54 3.86
CA LYS A 23 12.13 1.72 3.16
C LYS A 23 12.34 2.66 1.97
N GLY A 24 12.69 2.10 0.81
CA GLY A 24 12.96 2.82 -0.43
C GLY A 24 11.72 3.16 -1.25
N GLN A 25 10.66 2.37 -1.12
CA GLN A 25 9.41 2.55 -1.87
C GLN A 25 8.49 3.57 -1.18
N TYR A 26 7.65 4.27 -1.97
CA TYR A 26 6.67 5.21 -1.46
C TYR A 26 5.27 4.86 -1.96
N ASN A 27 4.34 4.66 -1.05
CA ASN A 27 2.93 4.46 -1.37
C ASN A 27 2.24 5.82 -1.46
N ASN A 28 1.91 6.23 -2.70
CA ASN A 28 1.24 7.51 -2.96
C ASN A 28 -0.18 7.59 -2.38
N PHE A 29 -0.85 6.46 -2.27
CA PHE A 29 -2.21 6.39 -1.74
C PHE A 29 -2.19 6.51 -0.20
N GLY A 30 -1.39 5.67 0.47
CA GLY A 30 -1.26 5.67 1.93
C GLY A 30 -0.28 6.69 2.50
N LYS A 31 0.45 7.46 1.65
CA LYS A 31 1.42 8.50 2.06
C LYS A 31 2.51 8.01 3.01
N TYR A 32 2.96 6.76 2.87
CA TYR A 32 4.02 6.19 3.70
C TYR A 32 5.12 5.53 2.86
N LYS A 33 6.32 5.46 3.44
CA LYS A 33 7.43 4.69 2.87
C LYS A 33 7.33 3.23 3.30
N TYR A 34 7.57 2.32 2.37
CA TYR A 34 7.60 0.88 2.64
C TYR A 34 8.79 0.22 1.93
N ARG A 35 9.04 -1.04 2.24
CA ARG A 35 9.95 -1.92 1.50
C ARG A 35 9.17 -3.08 0.92
N SER A 36 9.52 -3.50 -0.29
CA SER A 36 8.97 -4.69 -0.93
C SER A 36 9.75 -5.95 -0.51
N ALA A 37 9.25 -7.13 -0.87
CA ALA A 37 10.01 -8.37 -0.72
C ALA A 37 11.29 -8.34 -1.56
N GLU A 38 11.23 -7.75 -2.75
CA GLU A 38 12.34 -7.60 -3.69
C GLU A 38 13.46 -6.72 -3.08
N ASP A 39 13.11 -5.60 -2.42
CA ASP A 39 14.09 -4.73 -1.74
C ASP A 39 14.86 -5.51 -0.67
N ILE A 40 14.18 -6.39 0.07
CA ILE A 40 14.81 -7.24 1.08
C ILE A 40 15.72 -8.27 0.40
N LEU A 41 15.23 -8.95 -0.63
CA LEU A 41 15.99 -9.96 -1.36
C LEU A 41 17.28 -9.38 -1.97
N GLU A 42 17.22 -8.18 -2.54
CA GLU A 42 18.43 -7.50 -3.04
C GLU A 42 19.41 -7.14 -1.92
N ALA A 43 18.92 -6.68 -0.78
CA ALA A 43 19.76 -6.31 0.35
C ALA A 43 20.45 -7.53 1.00
N VAL A 44 19.80 -8.70 1.07
CA VAL A 44 20.35 -9.89 1.72
C VAL A 44 21.34 -10.67 0.85
N LYS A 45 21.25 -10.61 -0.48
CA LYS A 45 22.12 -11.35 -1.40
C LYS A 45 23.61 -11.19 -1.10
N PRO A 46 24.18 -9.97 -1.04
CA PRO A 46 25.61 -9.79 -0.75
C PRO A 46 25.98 -10.23 0.66
N ILE A 47 25.09 -10.05 1.63
CA ILE A 47 25.31 -10.43 3.03
C ILE A 47 25.34 -11.95 3.15
N ASN A 48 24.39 -12.65 2.57
CA ASN A 48 24.32 -14.11 2.55
C ASN A 48 25.55 -14.72 1.88
N ALA A 49 25.97 -14.16 0.75
CA ALA A 49 27.18 -14.60 0.06
C ALA A 49 28.43 -14.42 0.95
N LYS A 50 28.55 -13.30 1.66
CA LYS A 50 29.65 -13.02 2.61
C LYS A 50 29.70 -14.04 3.74
N HIS A 51 28.54 -14.43 4.28
CA HIS A 51 28.46 -15.37 5.41
C HIS A 51 28.33 -16.83 4.97
N GLY A 52 28.38 -17.11 3.68
CA GLY A 52 28.35 -18.47 3.11
C GLY A 52 27.05 -19.22 3.45
N VAL A 53 25.92 -18.54 3.32
CA VAL A 53 24.58 -19.10 3.50
C VAL A 53 23.72 -18.92 2.25
N LEU A 54 22.86 -19.88 1.98
CA LEU A 54 21.90 -19.86 0.88
C LEU A 54 20.49 -19.58 1.43
N LEU A 55 19.81 -18.62 0.85
CA LEU A 55 18.40 -18.37 1.08
C LEU A 55 17.57 -18.90 -0.08
N THR A 56 16.55 -19.68 0.22
CA THR A 56 15.48 -20.05 -0.72
C THR A 56 14.14 -19.58 -0.18
N ILE A 57 13.20 -19.27 -1.07
CA ILE A 57 11.84 -18.89 -0.69
C ILE A 57 10.85 -19.58 -1.63
N THR A 58 9.83 -20.20 -1.06
CA THR A 58 8.77 -20.88 -1.79
C THR A 58 7.41 -20.42 -1.29
N ASP A 59 6.40 -20.50 -2.13
CA ASP A 59 5.02 -20.18 -1.78
C ASP A 59 4.12 -21.35 -2.12
N GLU A 60 3.06 -21.51 -1.33
CA GLU A 60 1.98 -22.44 -1.59
C GLU A 60 0.63 -21.83 -1.19
N PRO A 61 -0.45 -22.07 -1.96
CA PRO A 61 -1.79 -21.70 -1.53
C PRO A 61 -2.25 -22.65 -0.42
N VAL A 62 -2.88 -22.08 0.62
CA VAL A 62 -3.44 -22.86 1.73
C VAL A 62 -4.83 -22.34 2.09
N LEU A 63 -5.72 -23.25 2.48
CA LEU A 63 -7.05 -22.94 2.96
C LEU A 63 -7.06 -23.02 4.49
N VAL A 64 -7.49 -21.92 5.15
CA VAL A 64 -7.63 -21.86 6.62
C VAL A 64 -9.08 -21.48 6.93
N GLY A 65 -9.88 -22.44 7.39
CA GLY A 65 -11.32 -22.28 7.40
C GLY A 65 -11.85 -22.05 5.97
N ASP A 66 -12.61 -20.99 5.77
CA ASP A 66 -13.16 -20.60 4.46
C ASP A 66 -12.28 -19.57 3.72
N TRP A 67 -11.06 -19.31 4.20
CA TRP A 67 -10.21 -18.26 3.68
C TRP A 67 -8.98 -18.81 2.96
N HIS A 68 -8.73 -18.28 1.76
CA HIS A 68 -7.51 -18.56 1.01
C HIS A 68 -6.36 -17.69 1.49
N TYR A 69 -5.21 -18.32 1.70
CA TYR A 69 -3.96 -17.68 2.05
C TYR A 69 -2.85 -18.16 1.11
N ILE A 70 -1.86 -17.32 0.93
CA ILE A 70 -0.55 -17.75 0.43
C ILE A 70 0.36 -17.89 1.64
N LYS A 71 0.93 -19.10 1.82
CA LYS A 71 1.98 -19.38 2.81
C LYS A 71 3.32 -19.26 2.11
N ALA A 72 4.18 -18.37 2.58
CA ALA A 72 5.57 -18.30 2.16
C ALA A 72 6.48 -18.98 3.18
N THR A 73 7.46 -19.72 2.67
CA THR A 73 8.48 -20.41 3.47
C THR A 73 9.86 -19.90 3.06
N ALA A 74 10.53 -19.17 3.93
CA ALA A 74 11.90 -18.73 3.79
C ALA A 74 12.82 -19.72 4.52
N THR A 75 13.77 -20.31 3.81
CA THR A 75 14.74 -21.26 4.33
C THR A 75 16.14 -20.74 4.12
N ILE A 76 16.94 -20.61 5.19
CA ILE A 76 18.35 -20.34 5.12
C ILE A 76 19.15 -21.61 5.50
N THR A 77 20.20 -21.90 4.73
CA THR A 77 21.02 -23.09 4.94
C THR A 77 22.50 -22.81 4.65
N ASP A 78 23.39 -23.53 5.32
CA ASP A 78 24.82 -23.57 5.01
C ASP A 78 25.22 -24.87 4.25
N GLY A 79 24.23 -25.66 3.83
CA GLY A 79 24.39 -26.94 3.16
C GLY A 79 24.39 -28.14 4.10
N THR A 80 24.46 -27.93 5.42
CA THR A 80 24.41 -28.98 6.45
C THR A 80 23.22 -28.83 7.37
N GLU A 81 22.92 -27.61 7.78
CA GLU A 81 21.82 -27.24 8.66
C GLU A 81 20.86 -26.28 7.90
N SER A 82 19.64 -26.15 8.41
CA SER A 82 18.69 -25.17 7.88
C SER A 82 17.84 -24.56 8.99
N ILE A 83 17.49 -23.29 8.82
CA ILE A 83 16.53 -22.56 9.66
C ILE A 83 15.41 -22.13 8.77
N VAL A 84 14.17 -22.36 9.20
CA VAL A 84 12.95 -22.12 8.41
C VAL A 84 12.02 -21.16 9.13
N VAL A 85 11.53 -20.17 8.41
CA VAL A 85 10.48 -19.25 8.89
C VAL A 85 9.37 -19.21 7.88
N THR A 86 8.12 -19.32 8.35
CA THR A 86 6.91 -19.26 7.53
C THR A 86 6.07 -18.05 7.88
N ALA A 87 5.40 -17.48 6.88
CA ALA A 87 4.42 -16.43 7.07
C ALA A 87 3.26 -16.60 6.10
N TYR A 88 2.16 -15.94 6.38
CA TYR A 88 0.93 -16.05 5.62
C TYR A 88 0.44 -14.67 5.22
N ALA A 89 -0.15 -14.57 4.02
CA ALA A 89 -0.93 -13.41 3.62
C ALA A 89 -2.27 -13.89 3.03
N ARG A 90 -3.35 -13.26 3.47
CA ARG A 90 -4.69 -13.61 3.00
C ARG A 90 -4.90 -13.09 1.58
N GLU A 91 -5.45 -13.92 0.70
CA GLU A 91 -5.96 -13.50 -0.58
C GLU A 91 -7.30 -12.76 -0.41
N SER A 92 -7.46 -11.66 -1.13
CA SER A 92 -8.76 -10.98 -1.23
C SER A 92 -9.63 -11.76 -2.21
N LEU A 93 -10.89 -12.02 -1.85
CA LEU A 93 -11.84 -12.69 -2.75
C LEU A 93 -12.15 -11.87 -4.00
N ASN A 94 -12.08 -10.56 -3.88
CA ASN A 94 -12.28 -9.63 -4.98
C ASN A 94 -11.59 -8.30 -4.68
N LYS A 95 -10.90 -7.73 -5.65
CA LYS A 95 -10.27 -6.41 -5.54
C LYS A 95 -10.46 -5.64 -6.83
N LYS A 96 -11.18 -4.51 -6.73
CA LYS A 96 -11.47 -3.66 -7.89
C LYS A 96 -10.19 -3.30 -8.66
N GLY A 97 -10.17 -3.58 -9.95
CA GLY A 97 -9.05 -3.26 -10.85
C GLY A 97 -7.90 -4.26 -10.82
N MET A 98 -8.09 -5.44 -10.24
CA MET A 98 -7.14 -6.55 -10.29
C MET A 98 -7.81 -7.81 -10.83
N ASP A 99 -7.08 -8.57 -11.64
CA ASP A 99 -7.45 -9.95 -12.01
C ASP A 99 -7.03 -10.94 -10.92
N ASP A 100 -7.48 -12.20 -11.03
CA ASP A 100 -7.24 -13.23 -10.02
C ASP A 100 -5.73 -13.51 -9.83
N SER A 101 -4.95 -13.52 -10.92
CA SER A 101 -3.50 -13.71 -10.85
C SER A 101 -2.80 -12.57 -10.12
N GLN A 102 -3.26 -11.34 -10.31
CA GLN A 102 -2.74 -10.17 -9.60
C GLN A 102 -3.09 -10.20 -8.10
N ILE A 103 -4.26 -10.71 -7.74
CA ILE A 103 -4.67 -10.91 -6.34
C ILE A 103 -3.73 -11.90 -5.66
N THR A 104 -3.53 -13.08 -6.26
CA THR A 104 -2.59 -14.11 -5.76
C THR A 104 -1.16 -13.58 -5.69
N GLY A 105 -0.68 -12.91 -6.74
CA GLY A 105 0.66 -12.30 -6.77
C GLY A 105 0.88 -11.26 -5.68
N THR A 106 -0.15 -10.48 -5.37
CA THR A 106 -0.11 -9.52 -4.25
C THR A 106 0.02 -10.25 -2.90
N ALA A 107 -0.80 -11.27 -2.66
CA ALA A 107 -0.74 -12.06 -1.44
C ALA A 107 0.62 -12.77 -1.29
N SER A 108 1.17 -13.33 -2.38
CA SER A 108 2.51 -13.91 -2.42
C SER A 108 3.59 -12.90 -2.01
N SER A 109 3.60 -11.71 -2.59
CA SER A 109 4.57 -10.65 -2.25
C SER A 109 4.51 -10.27 -0.76
N TYR A 110 3.32 -10.18 -0.18
CA TYR A 110 3.16 -9.92 1.25
C TYR A 110 3.63 -11.10 2.12
N ALA A 111 3.25 -12.34 1.78
CA ALA A 111 3.67 -13.52 2.53
C ALA A 111 5.19 -13.65 2.55
N ARG A 112 5.85 -13.48 1.40
CA ARG A 112 7.32 -13.47 1.28
C ARG A 112 7.96 -12.39 2.12
N LYS A 113 7.43 -11.16 2.07
CA LYS A 113 7.92 -10.06 2.88
C LYS A 113 7.86 -10.39 4.37
N TYR A 114 6.75 -10.95 4.85
CA TYR A 114 6.60 -11.30 6.26
C TYR A 114 7.52 -12.45 6.68
N ALA A 115 7.71 -13.46 5.83
CA ALA A 115 8.66 -14.54 6.10
C ALA A 115 10.11 -14.02 6.18
N LEU A 116 10.50 -13.13 5.28
CA LEU A 116 11.82 -12.48 5.29
C LEU A 116 12.02 -11.57 6.50
N ASN A 117 10.99 -10.79 6.86
CA ASN A 117 11.03 -9.95 8.07
C ASN A 117 11.27 -10.80 9.32
N GLY A 118 10.57 -11.93 9.45
CA GLY A 118 10.76 -12.86 10.58
C GLY A 118 12.13 -13.53 10.57
N LEU A 119 12.64 -13.97 9.41
CA LEU A 119 13.92 -14.63 9.30
C LEU A 119 15.11 -13.70 9.61
N TYR A 120 15.05 -12.49 9.11
CA TYR A 120 16.14 -11.49 9.28
C TYR A 120 15.91 -10.50 10.41
N LEU A 121 14.84 -10.65 11.19
CA LEU A 121 14.45 -9.74 12.29
C LEU A 121 14.39 -8.28 11.83
N ILE A 122 13.80 -8.06 10.67
CA ILE A 122 13.65 -6.71 10.12
C ILE A 122 12.48 -6.04 10.84
N ASP A 123 12.78 -5.02 11.63
CA ASP A 123 11.78 -4.23 12.33
C ASP A 123 11.08 -3.26 11.37
N ASP A 124 9.77 -3.39 11.29
CA ASP A 124 8.88 -2.40 10.67
C ASP A 124 8.43 -1.42 11.75
N THR A 125 9.36 -0.57 12.24
CA THR A 125 9.19 0.39 13.35
C THR A 125 8.03 1.40 13.20
N LYS A 126 7.16 1.24 12.23
CA LYS A 126 5.85 1.88 12.17
C LYS A 126 4.81 0.80 11.94
N ASP A 127 4.41 0.17 13.03
CA ASP A 127 3.26 -0.72 13.04
C ASP A 127 2.00 0.03 12.60
N ALA A 128 1.18 -0.65 11.80
CA ALA A 128 -0.14 -0.14 11.44
C ALA A 128 -1.06 0.10 12.66
N ASP A 129 -0.65 -0.38 13.84
CA ASP A 129 -1.32 -0.19 15.12
C ASP A 129 -0.91 1.09 15.86
N THR A 130 0.07 1.85 15.37
CA THR A 130 0.39 3.16 15.95
C THR A 130 -0.73 4.17 15.65
N ASP A 131 -1.01 5.04 16.61
CA ASP A 131 -2.08 6.07 16.53
C ASP A 131 -2.01 6.95 15.27
N GLU A 132 -0.85 7.04 14.61
CA GLU A 132 -0.70 7.71 13.32
C GLU A 132 -1.47 7.00 12.18
N TYR A 133 -1.61 5.66 12.23
CA TYR A 133 -2.38 4.89 11.23
C TYR A 133 -3.88 4.93 11.54
N ARG A 134 -4.26 4.91 12.83
CA ARG A 134 -5.65 5.12 13.28
C ARG A 134 -6.16 6.50 12.88
N ASN A 135 -5.31 7.52 12.97
CA ASN A 135 -5.65 8.88 12.58
C ASN A 135 -5.73 9.11 11.06
N GLN A 136 -5.09 8.27 10.23
CA GLN A 136 -5.21 8.35 8.77
C GLN A 136 -6.40 7.55 8.21
N GLY A 137 -6.78 6.44 8.85
CA GLY A 137 -7.95 5.63 8.46
C GLY A 137 -9.29 6.17 9.00
N ASN A 138 -9.26 7.00 10.03
CA ASN A 138 -10.42 7.59 10.71
C ASN A 138 -10.51 9.11 10.59
N GLN A 139 -9.74 9.76 9.72
CA GLN A 139 -10.08 11.13 9.38
C GLN A 139 -11.38 11.07 8.58
N ALA A 140 -12.49 11.35 9.27
CA ALA A 140 -13.70 11.79 8.60
C ALA A 140 -13.27 12.79 7.51
N PRO A 141 -13.80 12.70 6.28
CA PRO A 141 -13.41 13.58 5.19
C PRO A 141 -13.42 15.02 5.71
N LYS A 142 -12.29 15.73 5.57
CA LYS A 142 -12.19 17.11 6.07
C LYS A 142 -13.30 17.93 5.43
N SER A 143 -14.17 18.52 6.24
CA SER A 143 -15.20 19.43 5.74
C SER A 143 -14.57 20.45 4.80
N ALA A 144 -15.24 20.73 3.68
CA ALA A 144 -14.75 21.68 2.70
C ALA A 144 -14.58 23.07 3.36
N THR A 145 -13.45 23.70 3.07
CA THR A 145 -13.18 25.06 3.55
C THR A 145 -14.10 26.06 2.85
N GLN A 146 -14.35 27.21 3.49
CA GLN A 146 -15.12 28.31 2.87
C GLN A 146 -14.53 28.78 1.54
N ALA A 147 -13.20 28.71 1.38
CA ALA A 147 -12.51 29.04 0.14
C ALA A 147 -12.81 28.01 -0.96
N GLU A 148 -12.80 26.71 -0.67
CA GLU A 148 -13.14 25.64 -1.61
C GLU A 148 -14.61 25.74 -2.04
N ILE A 149 -15.52 25.93 -1.10
CA ILE A 149 -16.96 26.14 -1.38
C ILE A 149 -17.15 27.40 -2.26
N GLY A 150 -16.48 28.50 -1.92
CA GLY A 150 -16.52 29.72 -2.72
C GLY A 150 -16.02 29.53 -4.14
N ASN A 151 -14.97 28.73 -4.35
CA ASN A 151 -14.47 28.39 -5.67
C ASN A 151 -15.49 27.52 -6.46
N LEU A 152 -16.06 26.50 -5.82
CA LEU A 152 -17.08 25.65 -6.46
C LEU A 152 -18.29 26.48 -6.93
N LYS A 153 -18.81 27.39 -6.11
CA LYS A 153 -19.90 28.29 -6.48
C LYS A 153 -19.56 29.17 -7.71
N LYS A 154 -18.33 29.67 -7.78
CA LYS A 154 -17.85 30.44 -8.94
C LYS A 154 -17.81 29.61 -10.22
N GLU A 155 -17.34 28.37 -10.13
CA GLU A 155 -17.28 27.44 -11.28
C GLU A 155 -18.70 27.07 -11.76
N ILE A 156 -19.67 26.86 -10.85
CA ILE A 156 -21.06 26.60 -11.19
C ILE A 156 -21.67 27.78 -11.95
N ILE A 157 -21.47 29.01 -11.47
CA ILE A 157 -21.95 30.22 -12.13
C ILE A 157 -21.28 30.42 -13.51
N ALA A 158 -19.98 30.16 -13.60
CA ALA A 158 -19.25 30.25 -14.86
C ALA A 158 -19.75 29.24 -15.89
N PHE A 159 -20.03 28.01 -15.45
CA PHE A 159 -20.62 26.97 -16.30
C PHE A 159 -22.03 27.36 -16.81
N SER A 160 -22.90 27.87 -15.93
CA SER A 160 -24.23 28.33 -16.34
C SER A 160 -24.16 29.46 -17.37
N LYS A 161 -23.24 30.42 -17.23
CA LYS A 161 -23.01 31.48 -18.22
C LYS A 161 -22.53 30.92 -19.55
N LEU A 162 -21.58 29.99 -19.55
CA LEU A 162 -21.10 29.33 -20.77
C LEU A 162 -22.23 28.60 -21.51
N MET A 163 -23.12 27.93 -20.78
CA MET A 163 -24.28 27.26 -21.36
C MET A 163 -25.26 28.27 -21.97
N ALA A 164 -25.51 29.40 -21.32
CA ALA A 164 -26.34 30.46 -21.83
C ALA A 164 -25.78 31.06 -23.14
N GLU A 165 -24.47 31.24 -23.25
CA GLU A 165 -23.80 31.68 -24.48
C GLU A 165 -23.96 30.66 -25.63
N GLN A 166 -24.13 29.38 -25.30
CA GLN A 166 -24.44 28.30 -26.26
C GLN A 166 -25.95 28.12 -26.55
N GLY A 167 -26.79 29.05 -26.05
CA GLY A 167 -28.22 29.02 -26.27
C GLY A 167 -28.97 28.03 -25.38
N LYS A 168 -28.37 27.52 -24.31
CA LYS A 168 -28.97 26.61 -23.35
C LYS A 168 -29.24 27.34 -22.03
N ASP A 169 -30.50 27.46 -21.63
CA ASP A 169 -30.89 28.08 -20.36
C ASP A 169 -30.68 27.10 -19.18
N VAL A 170 -29.45 27.05 -18.67
CA VAL A 170 -29.07 26.20 -17.53
C VAL A 170 -28.80 27.09 -16.32
N LYS A 171 -29.70 27.01 -15.32
CA LYS A 171 -29.58 27.78 -14.07
C LYS A 171 -28.59 27.14 -13.10
N PRO A 172 -27.89 27.92 -12.26
CA PRO A 172 -26.96 27.41 -11.24
C PRO A 172 -27.58 26.31 -10.35
N GLU A 173 -28.85 26.44 -9.97
CA GLU A 173 -29.56 25.49 -9.13
C GLU A 173 -29.74 24.11 -9.82
N GLN A 174 -29.89 24.09 -11.14
CA GLN A 174 -29.96 22.84 -11.90
C GLN A 174 -28.60 22.16 -11.98
N VAL A 175 -27.52 22.93 -12.04
CA VAL A 175 -26.15 22.41 -11.98
C VAL A 175 -25.88 21.80 -10.61
N GLU A 176 -26.27 22.48 -9.54
CA GLU A 176 -26.15 21.98 -8.15
C GLU A 176 -26.90 20.65 -7.99
N GLN A 177 -28.13 20.55 -8.50
CA GLN A 177 -28.92 19.32 -8.48
C GLN A 177 -28.22 18.18 -9.26
N THR A 178 -27.67 18.46 -10.43
CA THR A 178 -26.94 17.47 -11.24
C THR A 178 -25.67 16.98 -10.56
N LEU A 179 -25.04 17.84 -9.76
CA LEU A 179 -23.87 17.50 -8.94
C LEU A 179 -24.25 16.85 -7.60
N ASN A 180 -25.56 16.66 -7.33
CA ASN A 180 -26.10 16.17 -6.05
C ASN A 180 -25.72 17.06 -4.84
N ILE A 181 -25.57 18.37 -5.03
CA ILE A 181 -25.28 19.33 -3.98
C ILE A 181 -26.60 19.78 -3.36
N THR A 182 -26.92 19.24 -2.20
CA THR A 182 -28.13 19.64 -1.44
C THR A 182 -27.82 20.62 -0.30
N ASP A 183 -26.59 20.57 0.23
CA ASP A 183 -26.14 21.39 1.33
C ASP A 183 -24.62 21.55 1.29
N TYR A 184 -24.13 22.74 1.02
CA TYR A 184 -22.70 23.05 0.96
C TYR A 184 -21.97 22.82 2.28
N ALA A 185 -22.67 22.91 3.42
CA ALA A 185 -22.06 22.68 4.73
C ALA A 185 -21.71 21.20 4.99
N LYS A 186 -22.30 20.30 4.22
CA LYS A 186 -22.04 18.84 4.33
C LYS A 186 -20.97 18.33 3.38
N LEU A 187 -20.51 19.18 2.45
CA LEU A 187 -19.46 18.80 1.51
C LEU A 187 -18.10 18.67 2.20
N ASN A 188 -17.36 17.68 1.80
CA ASN A 188 -15.94 17.57 2.13
C ASN A 188 -15.05 18.08 0.98
N SER A 189 -13.76 18.26 1.24
CA SER A 189 -12.80 18.78 0.24
C SER A 189 -12.68 17.88 -1.00
N GLU A 190 -12.99 16.60 -0.88
CA GLU A 190 -12.92 15.62 -1.99
C GLU A 190 -14.17 15.76 -2.89
N ASP A 191 -15.36 15.90 -2.29
CA ASP A 191 -16.61 16.17 -3.01
C ASP A 191 -16.49 17.45 -3.85
N VAL A 192 -15.90 18.51 -3.29
CA VAL A 192 -15.70 19.79 -4.00
C VAL A 192 -14.74 19.60 -5.21
N LYS A 193 -13.65 18.88 -5.04
CA LYS A 193 -12.71 18.61 -6.15
C LYS A 193 -13.35 17.78 -7.26
N GLU A 194 -14.14 16.79 -6.89
CA GLU A 194 -14.85 15.95 -7.85
C GLU A 194 -15.88 16.78 -8.64
N ALA A 195 -16.67 17.61 -7.95
CA ALA A 195 -17.65 18.51 -8.57
C ALA A 195 -16.99 19.47 -9.56
N VAL A 196 -15.90 20.13 -9.18
CA VAL A 196 -15.13 21.03 -10.07
C VAL A 196 -14.57 20.28 -11.27
N THR A 197 -14.10 19.06 -11.09
CA THR A 197 -13.57 18.23 -12.19
C THR A 197 -14.67 17.85 -13.20
N LYS A 198 -15.86 17.51 -12.70
CA LYS A 198 -17.04 17.23 -13.55
C LYS A 198 -17.44 18.47 -14.36
N LEU A 199 -17.53 19.63 -13.72
CA LEU A 199 -17.85 20.90 -14.40
C LEU A 199 -16.88 21.22 -15.53
N LYS A 200 -15.58 21.09 -15.30
CA LYS A 200 -14.55 21.26 -16.32
C LYS A 200 -14.63 20.23 -17.46
N GLY A 201 -15.09 19.02 -17.16
CA GLY A 201 -15.34 17.99 -18.16
C GLY A 201 -16.55 18.32 -19.06
N TRP A 202 -17.60 18.93 -18.50
CA TRP A 202 -18.81 19.32 -19.24
C TRP A 202 -18.62 20.61 -20.07
N SER A 203 -17.61 21.39 -19.74
CA SER A 203 -17.29 22.66 -20.44
C SER A 203 -16.45 22.48 -21.71
N LYS A 204 -16.11 21.24 -22.06
CA LYS A 204 -15.39 20.85 -23.29
C LYS A 204 -16.35 20.39 -24.36
#